data_0ca72f75fbd60a257733ac8f97f128bd
#
_entry.id   0ca72f75fbd60a257733ac8f97f128bd
#
_cell.length_a   1.000
_cell.length_b   1.000
_cell.length_c   1.000
_cell.angle_alpha   90.00
_cell.angle_beta   90.00
_cell.angle_gamma   90.00
#
_symmetry.space_group_name_H-M   'P 1'
#
loop_
_entity.id
_entity.type
_entity.pdbx_description
1 polymer ?
#
loop_
_entity_poly.entity_id
_entity_poly.type
_entity_poly.pdbx_seq_one_letter_code
_entity_poly.pdbx_strand_id
1 'polypeptide(L)'
;MIHLGSHPAWHPVFETLAYAAGYAVFRHLRARQGDIVAEPQRWTVLAAAAVGALAGSRLLGLAEQWPTVEEAWRTGRLLALLFSPGGKTIVGGLLGGWLGVEIVKRISGIRRRTGDLFALPICVGIAVGRVGCLLAGLADDTYGKATSLPWAVDLGDGIGRHPVQIYEIEFLILLGLVVSKGTKLPEGARFRIFLGSYLAWRVAIDFLKPQPLIHGLNLIQWSCLAGILVLIVDEMRAWKGKHEQATG
;
A
#
# COMPACT_ATOMS: atom_id res chain seq x y z
N MET A 1 -8.02 -2.51 -28.52
CA MET A 1 -7.01 -1.69 -27.80
C MET A 1 -7.65 -0.35 -27.45
N ILE A 2 -7.54 0.08 -26.21
CA ILE A 2 -8.10 1.35 -25.71
C ILE A 2 -6.98 2.39 -25.69
N HIS A 3 -7.17 3.54 -26.36
CA HIS A 3 -6.18 4.62 -26.39
C HIS A 3 -6.50 5.65 -25.28
N LEU A 4 -5.64 5.77 -24.28
CA LEU A 4 -5.82 6.72 -23.16
C LEU A 4 -4.89 7.94 -23.25
N GLY A 5 -3.76 7.81 -23.94
CA GLY A 5 -2.72 8.83 -23.92
C GLY A 5 -2.01 8.94 -22.56
N SER A 6 -1.19 9.97 -22.37
CA SER A 6 -0.47 10.23 -21.14
C SER A 6 -0.75 11.66 -20.65
N HIS A 7 -1.27 11.79 -19.44
CA HIS A 7 -1.67 13.06 -18.83
C HIS A 7 -1.09 13.20 -17.41
N PRO A 8 0.22 13.43 -17.26
CA PRO A 8 0.91 13.41 -15.95
C PRO A 8 0.38 14.44 -14.95
N ALA A 9 -0.24 15.53 -15.43
CA ALA A 9 -0.83 16.54 -14.55
C ALA A 9 -1.97 16.02 -13.66
N TRP A 10 -2.62 14.91 -14.03
CA TRP A 10 -3.67 14.31 -13.22
C TRP A 10 -3.15 13.51 -12.02
N HIS A 11 -1.88 13.06 -12.04
CA HIS A 11 -1.33 12.26 -10.94
C HIS A 11 -1.43 12.96 -9.58
N PRO A 12 -0.93 14.21 -9.38
CA PRO A 12 -1.04 14.90 -8.09
C PRO A 12 -2.49 15.24 -7.69
N VAL A 13 -3.38 15.45 -8.67
CA VAL A 13 -4.82 15.67 -8.40
C VAL A 13 -5.43 14.43 -7.77
N PHE A 14 -5.24 13.25 -8.39
CA PHE A 14 -5.76 12.00 -7.85
C PHE A 14 -5.04 11.53 -6.58
N GLU A 15 -3.75 11.85 -6.41
CA GLU A 15 -3.06 11.64 -5.13
C GLU A 15 -3.74 12.43 -4.00
N THR A 16 -4.07 13.70 -4.24
CA THR A 16 -4.78 14.54 -3.26
C THR A 16 -6.20 14.01 -2.99
N LEU A 17 -6.93 13.63 -4.05
CA LEU A 17 -8.27 13.04 -3.93
C LEU A 17 -8.24 11.70 -3.18
N ALA A 18 -7.20 10.90 -3.35
CA ALA A 18 -7.00 9.63 -2.64
C ALA A 18 -6.92 9.84 -1.12
N TYR A 19 -6.13 10.81 -0.67
CA TYR A 19 -6.06 11.17 0.76
C TYR A 19 -7.39 11.72 1.27
N ALA A 20 -8.05 12.60 0.51
CA ALA A 20 -9.35 13.16 0.91
C ALA A 20 -10.44 12.08 1.00
N ALA A 21 -10.53 11.19 0.01
CA ALA A 21 -11.49 10.08 -0.01
C ALA A 21 -11.24 9.09 1.14
N GLY A 22 -9.99 8.68 1.34
CA GLY A 22 -9.60 7.80 2.45
C GLY A 22 -9.94 8.43 3.80
N TYR A 23 -9.64 9.70 3.99
CA TYR A 23 -9.96 10.42 5.23
C TYR A 23 -11.48 10.56 5.45
N ALA A 24 -12.25 10.85 4.40
CA ALA A 24 -13.71 10.94 4.48
C ALA A 24 -14.32 9.60 4.91
N VAL A 25 -13.87 8.48 4.33
CA VAL A 25 -14.30 7.14 4.71
C VAL A 25 -13.90 6.82 6.16
N PHE A 26 -12.68 7.13 6.57
CA PHE A 26 -12.22 6.96 7.95
C PHE A 26 -13.10 7.72 8.95
N ARG A 27 -13.36 9.00 8.70
CA ARG A 27 -14.25 9.81 9.55
C ARG A 27 -15.65 9.22 9.66
N HIS A 28 -16.21 8.80 8.53
CA HIS A 28 -17.54 8.18 8.49
C HIS A 28 -17.60 6.88 9.29
N LEU A 29 -16.63 6.00 9.13
CA LEU A 29 -16.55 4.74 9.88
C LEU A 29 -16.37 5.00 11.37
N ARG A 30 -15.48 5.92 11.74
CA ARG A 30 -15.22 6.30 13.13
C ARG A 30 -16.48 6.86 13.80
N ALA A 31 -17.25 7.68 13.10
CA ALA A 31 -18.50 8.22 13.62
C ALA A 31 -19.59 7.15 13.82
N ARG A 32 -19.62 6.11 12.96
CA ARG A 32 -20.62 5.02 13.03
C ARG A 32 -20.24 3.89 13.97
N GLN A 33 -18.97 3.50 14.02
CA GLN A 33 -18.51 2.30 14.74
C GLN A 33 -17.83 2.63 16.07
N GLY A 34 -17.54 3.92 16.33
CA GLY A 34 -16.69 4.35 17.42
C GLY A 34 -15.20 4.08 17.15
N ASP A 35 -14.38 4.43 18.12
CA ASP A 35 -12.94 4.18 18.10
C ASP A 35 -12.53 3.47 19.39
N ILE A 36 -11.75 2.40 19.26
CA ILE A 36 -11.25 1.62 20.40
C ILE A 36 -10.07 2.30 21.12
N VAL A 37 -9.55 3.38 20.54
CA VAL A 37 -8.39 4.12 21.08
C VAL A 37 -8.84 5.52 21.50
N ALA A 38 -8.44 5.92 22.71
CA ALA A 38 -8.72 7.26 23.23
C ALA A 38 -8.12 8.37 22.33
N GLU A 39 -8.75 9.56 22.30
CA GLU A 39 -8.38 10.66 21.41
C GLU A 39 -6.87 10.98 21.40
N PRO A 40 -6.20 11.21 22.53
CA PRO A 40 -4.77 11.58 22.51
C PRO A 40 -3.90 10.47 21.90
N GLN A 41 -4.18 9.22 22.25
CA GLN A 41 -3.45 8.06 21.74
C GLN A 41 -3.72 7.81 20.26
N ARG A 42 -4.94 8.13 19.77
CA ARG A 42 -5.28 8.00 18.37
C ARG A 42 -4.44 8.92 17.48
N TRP A 43 -4.23 10.16 17.87
CA TRP A 43 -3.37 11.09 17.14
C TRP A 43 -1.92 10.62 17.09
N THR A 44 -1.42 10.04 18.18
CA THR A 44 -0.08 9.45 18.22
C THR A 44 0.05 8.27 17.25
N VAL A 45 -0.96 7.39 17.21
CA VAL A 45 -1.01 6.26 16.26
C VAL A 45 -1.10 6.76 14.80
N LEU A 46 -1.92 7.78 14.52
CA LEU A 46 -2.03 8.38 13.18
C LEU A 46 -0.71 9.02 12.73
N ALA A 47 -0.07 9.78 13.62
CA ALA A 47 1.23 10.39 13.32
C ALA A 47 2.30 9.32 13.03
N ALA A 48 2.34 8.25 13.84
CA ALA A 48 3.26 7.15 13.63
C ALA A 48 2.99 6.41 12.30
N ALA A 49 1.72 6.20 11.96
CA ALA A 49 1.33 5.62 10.68
C ALA A 49 1.79 6.51 9.51
N ALA A 50 1.57 7.82 9.59
CA ALA A 50 1.95 8.76 8.54
C ALA A 50 3.47 8.85 8.36
N VAL A 51 4.22 9.01 9.46
CA VAL A 51 5.70 9.06 9.43
C VAL A 51 6.27 7.74 8.92
N GLY A 52 5.77 6.62 9.45
CA GLY A 52 6.20 5.29 9.03
C GLY A 52 5.89 5.01 7.56
N ALA A 53 4.69 5.41 7.09
CA ALA A 53 4.31 5.25 5.70
C ALA A 53 5.17 6.11 4.76
N LEU A 54 5.44 7.35 5.12
CA LEU A 54 6.30 8.24 4.34
C LEU A 54 7.73 7.69 4.25
N ALA A 55 8.30 7.31 5.39
CA ALA A 55 9.65 6.75 5.44
C ALA A 55 9.74 5.42 4.68
N GLY A 56 8.84 4.47 4.94
CA GLY A 56 8.84 3.16 4.29
C GLY A 56 8.60 3.24 2.79
N SER A 57 7.65 4.08 2.35
CA SER A 57 7.39 4.33 0.93
C SER A 57 8.64 4.83 0.21
N ARG A 58 9.35 5.77 0.83
CA ARG A 58 10.55 6.37 0.27
C ARG A 58 11.74 5.42 0.28
N LEU A 59 11.99 4.74 1.40
CA LEU A 59 13.11 3.81 1.53
C LEU A 59 13.01 2.66 0.53
N LEU A 60 11.82 2.05 0.39
CA LEU A 60 11.64 0.97 -0.57
C LEU A 60 11.74 1.47 -2.01
N GLY A 61 11.21 2.65 -2.33
CA GLY A 61 11.32 3.23 -3.66
C GLY A 61 12.75 3.60 -4.06
N LEU A 62 13.55 4.11 -3.12
CA LEU A 62 14.97 4.34 -3.34
C LEU A 62 15.74 3.03 -3.55
N ALA A 63 15.39 1.99 -2.79
CA ALA A 63 15.99 0.67 -2.95
C ALA A 63 15.67 0.03 -4.31
N GLU A 64 14.49 0.27 -4.88
CA GLU A 64 14.15 -0.16 -6.25
C GLU A 64 14.99 0.56 -7.32
N GLN A 65 15.32 1.82 -7.07
CA GLN A 65 16.07 2.68 -7.99
C GLN A 65 17.55 2.79 -7.57
N TRP A 66 18.13 1.71 -7.06
CA TRP A 66 19.49 1.70 -6.54
C TRP A 66 20.55 2.32 -7.48
N PRO A 67 20.56 2.04 -8.80
CA PRO A 67 21.51 2.68 -9.72
C PRO A 67 21.40 4.21 -9.72
N THR A 68 20.18 4.75 -9.64
CA THR A 68 19.94 6.21 -9.55
C THR A 68 20.43 6.78 -8.22
N VAL A 69 20.29 6.03 -7.12
CA VAL A 69 20.81 6.40 -5.80
C VAL A 69 22.33 6.45 -5.81
N GLU A 70 22.98 5.46 -6.42
CA GLU A 70 24.44 5.39 -6.55
C GLU A 70 24.97 6.57 -7.37
N GLU A 71 24.35 6.90 -8.49
CA GLU A 71 24.71 8.06 -9.30
C GLU A 71 24.51 9.38 -8.55
N ALA A 72 23.37 9.53 -7.85
CA ALA A 72 23.08 10.71 -7.02
C ALA A 72 24.09 10.87 -5.88
N TRP A 73 24.55 9.77 -5.29
CA TRP A 73 25.62 9.78 -4.30
C TRP A 73 26.93 10.28 -4.90
N ARG A 74 27.35 9.72 -6.05
CA ARG A 74 28.60 10.11 -6.74
C ARG A 74 28.60 11.58 -7.20
N THR A 75 27.42 12.11 -7.57
CA THR A 75 27.27 13.49 -8.07
C THR A 75 26.90 14.50 -6.98
N GLY A 76 26.82 14.10 -5.71
CA GLY A 76 26.42 14.96 -4.59
C GLY A 76 24.95 15.41 -4.61
N ARG A 77 24.10 14.76 -5.42
CA ARG A 77 22.67 15.10 -5.60
C ARG A 77 21.72 14.27 -4.72
N LEU A 78 22.22 13.53 -3.74
CA LEU A 78 21.41 12.63 -2.92
C LEU A 78 20.26 13.36 -2.21
N LEU A 79 20.49 14.56 -1.68
CA LEU A 79 19.43 15.35 -1.04
C LEU A 79 18.32 15.71 -2.03
N ALA A 80 18.65 16.11 -3.25
CA ALA A 80 17.67 16.40 -4.29
C ALA A 80 16.84 15.15 -4.64
N LEU A 81 17.47 13.98 -4.72
CA LEU A 81 16.80 12.72 -4.93
C LEU A 81 15.85 12.37 -3.76
N LEU A 82 16.28 12.57 -2.51
CA LEU A 82 15.47 12.32 -1.32
C LEU A 82 14.17 13.16 -1.29
N PHE A 83 14.20 14.37 -1.82
CA PHE A 83 13.05 15.28 -1.88
C PHE A 83 12.33 15.28 -3.25
N SER A 84 12.77 14.47 -4.21
CA SER A 84 12.11 14.37 -5.51
C SER A 84 10.67 13.81 -5.37
N PRO A 85 9.71 14.23 -6.20
CA PRO A 85 8.32 13.74 -6.09
C PRO A 85 8.14 12.26 -6.45
N GLY A 86 9.04 11.67 -7.25
CA GLY A 86 9.03 10.26 -7.65
C GLY A 86 9.60 9.30 -6.60
N GLY A 87 9.67 8.00 -6.94
CA GLY A 87 10.31 6.97 -6.11
C GLY A 87 9.56 6.65 -4.81
N LYS A 88 8.23 6.65 -4.83
CA LYS A 88 7.37 6.24 -3.72
C LYS A 88 6.72 4.89 -4.05
N THR A 89 6.63 4.01 -3.07
CA THR A 89 5.97 2.70 -3.23
C THR A 89 4.82 2.53 -2.25
N ILE A 90 3.70 2.01 -2.71
CA ILE A 90 2.54 1.71 -1.85
C ILE A 90 2.89 0.63 -0.85
N VAL A 91 3.59 -0.43 -1.28
CA VAL A 91 4.02 -1.54 -0.39
C VAL A 91 4.91 -1.02 0.74
N GLY A 92 5.91 -0.20 0.42
CA GLY A 92 6.75 0.45 1.42
C GLY A 92 5.94 1.32 2.39
N GLY A 93 4.96 2.06 1.87
CA GLY A 93 4.05 2.86 2.68
C GLY A 93 3.19 2.03 3.64
N LEU A 94 2.61 0.93 3.17
CA LEU A 94 1.81 0.03 4.01
C LEU A 94 2.64 -0.67 5.09
N LEU A 95 3.78 -1.23 4.72
CA LEU A 95 4.67 -1.93 5.65
C LEU A 95 5.30 -0.96 6.66
N GLY A 96 5.76 0.20 6.20
CA GLY A 96 6.34 1.23 7.06
C GLY A 96 5.31 1.85 8.00
N GLY A 97 4.11 2.14 7.52
CA GLY A 97 3.00 2.63 8.33
C GLY A 97 2.58 1.62 9.40
N TRP A 98 2.44 0.36 9.03
CA TRP A 98 2.16 -0.71 9.98
C TRP A 98 3.26 -0.85 11.03
N LEU A 99 4.52 -0.90 10.62
CA LEU A 99 5.66 -0.97 11.54
C LEU A 99 5.72 0.24 12.49
N GLY A 100 5.52 1.45 11.98
CA GLY A 100 5.48 2.67 12.78
C GLY A 100 4.39 2.62 13.85
N VAL A 101 3.19 2.16 13.49
CA VAL A 101 2.09 1.94 14.45
C VAL A 101 2.48 0.91 15.52
N GLU A 102 3.03 -0.25 15.12
CA GLU A 102 3.40 -1.28 16.09
C GLU A 102 4.52 -0.84 17.05
N ILE A 103 5.50 -0.06 16.56
CA ILE A 103 6.55 0.54 17.40
C ILE A 103 5.94 1.48 18.43
N VAL A 104 5.11 2.44 17.99
CA VAL A 104 4.50 3.42 18.89
C VAL A 104 3.54 2.77 19.88
N LYS A 105 2.77 1.78 19.48
CA LYS A 105 1.92 1.01 20.39
C LYS A 105 2.72 0.35 21.52
N ARG A 106 3.88 -0.24 21.20
CA ARG A 106 4.77 -0.84 22.22
C ARG A 106 5.29 0.20 23.20
N ILE A 107 5.72 1.37 22.69
CA ILE A 107 6.25 2.46 23.52
C ILE A 107 5.14 3.05 24.41
N SER A 108 3.91 3.22 23.87
CA SER A 108 2.76 3.81 24.56
C SER A 108 1.94 2.81 25.39
N GLY A 109 2.34 1.54 25.46
CA GLY A 109 1.63 0.50 26.21
C GLY A 109 0.26 0.11 25.62
N ILE A 110 -0.02 0.45 24.35
CA ILE A 110 -1.29 0.14 23.67
C ILE A 110 -1.25 -1.33 23.20
N ARG A 111 -1.98 -2.19 23.89
CA ARG A 111 -2.04 -3.64 23.57
C ARG A 111 -3.12 -4.00 22.57
N ARG A 112 -4.05 -3.09 22.25
CA ARG A 112 -5.17 -3.34 21.34
C ARG A 112 -4.73 -3.29 19.87
N ARG A 113 -5.48 -3.99 19.00
CA ARG A 113 -5.24 -4.01 17.54
C ARG A 113 -6.03 -2.87 16.89
N THR A 114 -5.36 -1.79 16.54
CA THR A 114 -5.96 -0.49 16.19
C THR A 114 -6.23 -0.28 14.71
N GLY A 115 -5.93 -1.28 13.85
CA GLY A 115 -5.88 -1.11 12.38
C GLY A 115 -7.23 -1.22 11.66
N ASP A 116 -8.26 -1.83 12.25
CA ASP A 116 -9.49 -2.21 11.53
C ASP A 116 -10.24 -1.03 10.90
N LEU A 117 -10.21 0.14 11.53
CA LEU A 117 -10.81 1.35 10.99
C LEU A 117 -10.12 1.85 9.71
N PHE A 118 -8.89 1.40 9.42
CA PHE A 118 -8.11 1.86 8.27
C PHE A 118 -8.23 0.94 7.05
N ALA A 119 -8.67 -0.29 7.20
CA ALA A 119 -8.71 -1.27 6.11
C ALA A 119 -9.51 -0.75 4.89
N LEU A 120 -10.75 -0.33 5.07
CA LEU A 120 -11.57 0.22 3.99
C LEU A 120 -11.11 1.61 3.51
N PRO A 121 -10.77 2.58 4.38
CA PRO A 121 -10.18 3.84 3.95
C PRO A 121 -8.96 3.70 3.04
N ILE A 122 -8.06 2.77 3.35
CA ILE A 122 -6.86 2.54 2.54
C ILE A 122 -7.22 1.90 1.19
N CYS A 123 -8.15 0.92 1.15
CA CYS A 123 -8.65 0.37 -0.11
C CYS A 123 -9.17 1.49 -1.04
N VAL A 124 -10.02 2.38 -0.50
CA VAL A 124 -10.59 3.50 -1.27
C VAL A 124 -9.50 4.49 -1.71
N GLY A 125 -8.60 4.85 -0.80
CA GLY A 125 -7.51 5.77 -1.12
C GLY A 125 -6.60 5.23 -2.22
N ILE A 126 -6.17 3.97 -2.12
CA ILE A 126 -5.33 3.37 -3.17
C ILE A 126 -6.10 3.28 -4.49
N ALA A 127 -7.36 2.83 -4.50
CA ALA A 127 -8.16 2.72 -5.71
C ALA A 127 -8.30 4.07 -6.44
N VAL A 128 -8.58 5.16 -5.71
CA VAL A 128 -8.65 6.52 -6.27
C VAL A 128 -7.27 6.95 -6.80
N GLY A 129 -6.19 6.72 -6.06
CA GLY A 129 -4.83 7.04 -6.51
C GLY A 129 -4.44 6.29 -7.79
N ARG A 130 -4.87 5.02 -7.95
CA ARG A 130 -4.60 4.23 -9.17
C ARG A 130 -5.26 4.78 -10.43
N VAL A 131 -6.36 5.53 -10.31
CA VAL A 131 -6.91 6.28 -11.44
C VAL A 131 -5.90 7.34 -11.92
N GLY A 132 -5.25 8.05 -11.00
CA GLY A 132 -4.19 9.01 -11.33
C GLY A 132 -3.00 8.37 -12.01
N CYS A 133 -2.54 7.20 -11.53
CA CYS A 133 -1.46 6.42 -12.16
C CYS A 133 -1.83 6.00 -13.60
N LEU A 134 -3.08 5.54 -13.82
CA LEU A 134 -3.56 5.16 -15.15
C LEU A 134 -3.56 6.35 -16.11
N LEU A 135 -4.04 7.52 -15.68
CA LEU A 135 -4.09 8.73 -16.47
C LEU A 135 -2.70 9.35 -16.71
N ALA A 136 -1.77 9.20 -15.77
CA ALA A 136 -0.39 9.63 -15.93
C ALA A 136 0.34 8.80 -17.00
N GLY A 137 -0.13 7.60 -17.29
CA GLY A 137 0.39 6.76 -18.34
C GLY A 137 1.83 6.33 -18.11
N LEU A 138 2.68 6.49 -19.14
CA LEU A 138 4.09 6.09 -19.08
C LEU A 138 4.92 6.88 -18.07
N ALA A 139 4.51 8.11 -17.74
CA ALA A 139 5.23 8.97 -16.81
C ALA A 139 5.17 8.48 -15.34
N ASP A 140 4.27 7.56 -15.02
CA ASP A 140 4.10 7.02 -13.66
C ASP A 140 4.98 5.77 -13.38
N ASP A 141 5.63 5.19 -14.39
CA ASP A 141 6.46 3.97 -14.30
C ASP A 141 5.77 2.75 -13.67
N THR A 142 4.41 2.76 -13.52
CA THR A 142 3.65 1.67 -12.94
C THR A 142 2.86 0.85 -13.96
N TYR A 143 3.14 1.02 -15.24
CA TYR A 143 2.47 0.34 -16.35
C TYR A 143 2.79 -1.16 -16.44
N GLY A 144 1.94 -1.89 -17.17
CA GLY A 144 2.12 -3.33 -17.40
C GLY A 144 2.97 -3.65 -18.62
N LYS A 145 3.39 -4.91 -18.74
CA LYS A 145 4.07 -5.47 -19.92
C LYS A 145 3.16 -5.40 -21.15
N ALA A 146 3.78 -5.42 -22.34
CA ALA A 146 3.05 -5.51 -23.61
C ALA A 146 2.17 -6.77 -23.68
N THR A 147 0.98 -6.64 -24.27
CA THR A 147 0.02 -7.72 -24.44
C THR A 147 -0.83 -7.54 -25.70
N SER A 148 -1.30 -8.64 -26.25
CA SER A 148 -2.26 -8.68 -27.37
C SER A 148 -3.71 -8.88 -26.92
N LEU A 149 -4.00 -8.82 -25.63
CA LEU A 149 -5.36 -9.00 -25.10
C LEU A 149 -6.32 -7.92 -25.63
N PRO A 150 -7.61 -8.24 -25.84
CA PRO A 150 -8.57 -7.30 -26.44
C PRO A 150 -8.80 -6.03 -25.58
N TRP A 151 -8.53 -6.09 -24.29
CA TRP A 151 -8.62 -4.95 -23.36
C TRP A 151 -7.28 -4.28 -23.07
N ALA A 152 -6.25 -4.54 -23.89
CA ALA A 152 -4.97 -3.85 -23.79
C ALA A 152 -5.16 -2.34 -23.92
N VAL A 153 -4.40 -1.58 -23.12
CA VAL A 153 -4.41 -0.12 -23.11
C VAL A 153 -3.12 0.40 -23.70
N ASP A 154 -3.26 1.33 -24.63
CA ASP A 154 -2.17 2.14 -25.18
C ASP A 154 -2.06 3.44 -24.36
N LEU A 155 -0.90 3.66 -23.79
CA LEU A 155 -0.58 4.82 -22.94
C LEU A 155 0.07 5.97 -23.73
N GLY A 156 -0.03 5.94 -25.08
CA GLY A 156 0.40 7.02 -25.97
C GLY A 156 1.65 6.72 -26.82
N ASP A 157 2.17 5.48 -26.77
CA ASP A 157 3.33 5.04 -27.57
C ASP A 157 2.98 3.96 -28.62
N GLY A 158 1.69 3.67 -28.82
CA GLY A 158 1.22 2.68 -29.78
C GLY A 158 1.35 1.22 -29.30
N ILE A 159 1.80 0.97 -28.07
CA ILE A 159 1.98 -0.38 -27.52
C ILE A 159 0.84 -0.73 -26.58
N GLY A 160 0.08 -1.78 -26.91
CA GLY A 160 -0.94 -2.34 -26.03
C GLY A 160 -0.32 -3.00 -24.80
N ARG A 161 -0.70 -2.58 -23.60
CA ARG A 161 -0.18 -3.10 -22.31
C ARG A 161 -1.29 -3.62 -21.42
N HIS A 162 -0.91 -4.50 -20.49
CA HIS A 162 -1.79 -4.88 -19.39
C HIS A 162 -2.18 -3.64 -18.57
N PRO A 163 -3.48 -3.31 -18.39
CA PRO A 163 -3.93 -2.20 -17.55
C PRO A 163 -3.87 -2.60 -16.07
N VAL A 164 -2.66 -2.79 -15.55
CA VAL A 164 -2.42 -3.27 -14.17
C VAL A 164 -3.04 -2.37 -13.11
N GLN A 165 -3.21 -1.08 -13.41
CA GLN A 165 -3.89 -0.12 -12.52
C GLN A 165 -5.38 -0.45 -12.41
N ILE A 166 -6.05 -0.82 -13.51
CA ILE A 166 -7.47 -1.24 -13.52
C ILE A 166 -7.63 -2.54 -12.73
N TYR A 167 -6.77 -3.53 -12.98
CA TYR A 167 -6.81 -4.79 -12.22
C TYR A 167 -6.66 -4.56 -10.71
N GLU A 168 -5.80 -3.61 -10.32
CA GLU A 168 -5.61 -3.27 -8.91
C GLU A 168 -6.83 -2.54 -8.33
N ILE A 169 -7.50 -1.65 -9.10
CA ILE A 169 -8.74 -1.00 -8.70
C ILE A 169 -9.85 -2.04 -8.46
N GLU A 170 -10.05 -2.96 -9.40
CA GLU A 170 -11.06 -4.02 -9.29
C GLU A 170 -10.81 -4.90 -8.05
N PHE A 171 -9.56 -5.33 -7.85
CA PHE A 171 -9.16 -6.06 -6.66
C PHE A 171 -9.46 -5.29 -5.37
N LEU A 172 -9.13 -3.99 -5.31
CA LEU A 172 -9.36 -3.16 -4.13
C LEU A 172 -10.85 -2.92 -3.85
N ILE A 173 -11.69 -2.82 -4.88
CA ILE A 173 -13.15 -2.77 -4.71
C ILE A 173 -13.65 -4.06 -4.08
N LEU A 174 -13.25 -5.22 -4.60
CA LEU A 174 -13.64 -6.52 -4.06
C LEU A 174 -13.15 -6.70 -2.62
N LEU A 175 -11.89 -6.37 -2.36
CA LEU A 175 -11.32 -6.43 -1.02
C LEU A 175 -12.03 -5.46 -0.05
N GLY A 176 -12.34 -4.24 -0.51
CA GLY A 176 -13.12 -3.27 0.25
C GLY A 176 -14.50 -3.81 0.65
N LEU A 177 -15.18 -4.51 -0.25
CA LEU A 177 -16.47 -5.17 0.05
C LEU A 177 -16.30 -6.28 1.08
N VAL A 178 -15.24 -7.08 1.00
CA VAL A 178 -14.95 -8.14 1.99
C VAL A 178 -14.72 -7.56 3.37
N VAL A 179 -13.82 -6.57 3.50
CA VAL A 179 -13.50 -5.97 4.81
C VAL A 179 -14.64 -5.14 5.39
N SER A 180 -15.55 -4.60 4.55
CA SER A 180 -16.72 -3.86 5.01
C SER A 180 -17.78 -4.75 5.64
N LYS A 181 -17.97 -5.97 5.12
CA LYS A 181 -18.97 -6.94 5.60
C LYS A 181 -18.56 -7.68 6.88
N GLY A 182 -17.31 -7.61 7.29
CA GLY A 182 -16.75 -8.35 8.42
C GLY A 182 -17.12 -7.83 9.81
N THR A 183 -18.41 -7.57 10.10
CA THR A 183 -18.85 -6.99 11.38
C THR A 183 -18.63 -7.91 12.60
N LYS A 184 -18.51 -9.21 12.40
CA LYS A 184 -18.31 -10.23 13.45
C LYS A 184 -16.87 -10.71 13.60
N LEU A 185 -15.92 -10.09 12.88
CA LEU A 185 -14.52 -10.51 12.92
C LEU A 185 -13.84 -10.06 14.23
N PRO A 186 -12.87 -10.84 14.73
CA PRO A 186 -12.06 -10.46 15.87
C PRO A 186 -11.31 -9.13 15.63
N GLU A 187 -10.98 -8.44 16.73
CA GLU A 187 -10.23 -7.19 16.70
C GLU A 187 -8.91 -7.34 15.92
N GLY A 188 -8.66 -6.45 14.97
CA GLY A 188 -7.49 -6.44 14.11
C GLY A 188 -7.57 -7.38 12.90
N ALA A 189 -8.64 -8.17 12.77
CA ALA A 189 -8.75 -9.11 11.67
C ALA A 189 -8.98 -8.44 10.31
N ARG A 190 -9.77 -7.37 10.25
CA ARG A 190 -10.04 -6.65 9.00
C ARG A 190 -8.76 -6.07 8.40
N PHE A 191 -7.93 -5.45 9.23
CA PHE A 191 -6.67 -4.88 8.77
C PHE A 191 -5.70 -5.97 8.28
N ARG A 192 -5.63 -7.10 8.97
CA ARG A 192 -4.77 -8.23 8.55
C ARG A 192 -5.26 -8.88 7.26
N ILE A 193 -6.58 -9.06 7.10
CA ILE A 193 -7.17 -9.53 5.83
C ILE A 193 -6.81 -8.55 4.71
N PHE A 194 -7.00 -7.25 4.93
CA PHE A 194 -6.63 -6.22 3.97
C PHE A 194 -5.13 -6.32 3.61
N LEU A 195 -4.25 -6.21 4.60
CA LEU A 195 -2.81 -6.16 4.36
C LEU A 195 -2.29 -7.45 3.73
N GLY A 196 -2.66 -8.61 4.27
CA GLY A 196 -2.23 -9.91 3.74
C GLY A 196 -2.71 -10.16 2.31
N SER A 197 -3.99 -9.87 2.02
CA SER A 197 -4.55 -9.99 0.67
C SER A 197 -3.90 -9.02 -0.31
N TYR A 198 -3.66 -7.77 0.11
CA TYR A 198 -3.00 -6.79 -0.75
C TYR A 198 -1.55 -7.16 -1.05
N LEU A 199 -0.78 -7.62 -0.05
CA LEU A 199 0.59 -8.08 -0.27
C LEU A 199 0.63 -9.31 -1.19
N ALA A 200 -0.27 -10.28 -1.02
CA ALA A 200 -0.38 -11.43 -1.90
C ALA A 200 -0.75 -11.02 -3.34
N TRP A 201 -1.70 -10.10 -3.49
CA TRP A 201 -2.04 -9.51 -4.78
C TRP A 201 -0.83 -8.84 -5.45
N ARG A 202 -0.04 -8.07 -4.68
CA ARG A 202 1.16 -7.40 -5.19
C ARG A 202 2.21 -8.40 -5.68
N VAL A 203 2.41 -9.53 -4.99
CA VAL A 203 3.29 -10.60 -5.50
C VAL A 203 2.81 -11.08 -6.87
N ALA A 204 1.51 -11.28 -7.06
CA ALA A 204 0.96 -11.80 -8.31
C ALA A 204 1.00 -10.75 -9.44
N ILE A 205 0.50 -9.52 -9.20
CA ILE A 205 0.35 -8.51 -10.27
C ILE A 205 1.69 -7.96 -10.76
N ASP A 206 2.73 -7.96 -9.91
CA ASP A 206 4.03 -7.43 -10.29
C ASP A 206 4.76 -8.31 -11.33
N PHE A 207 4.35 -9.56 -11.54
CA PHE A 207 4.80 -10.36 -12.69
C PHE A 207 4.37 -9.77 -14.04
N LEU A 208 3.31 -8.98 -14.06
CA LEU A 208 2.84 -8.27 -15.26
C LEU A 208 3.53 -6.90 -15.47
N LYS A 209 4.45 -6.51 -14.60
CA LYS A 209 5.21 -5.25 -14.71
C LYS A 209 6.61 -5.47 -15.23
N PRO A 210 7.18 -4.53 -16.02
CA PRO A 210 8.54 -4.61 -16.57
C PRO A 210 9.58 -4.19 -15.53
N GLN A 211 9.62 -4.85 -14.37
CA GLN A 211 10.55 -4.56 -13.28
C GLN A 211 11.78 -5.47 -13.32
N PRO A 212 12.98 -4.99 -12.91
CA PRO A 212 14.17 -5.82 -12.80
C PRO A 212 13.96 -6.92 -11.74
N LEU A 213 14.43 -8.14 -12.07
CA LEU A 213 14.26 -9.31 -11.20
C LEU A 213 15.58 -9.64 -10.47
N ILE A 214 15.46 -9.94 -9.19
CA ILE A 214 16.53 -10.45 -8.32
C ILE A 214 16.10 -11.84 -7.89
N HIS A 215 16.81 -12.88 -8.34
CA HIS A 215 16.43 -14.28 -8.10
C HIS A 215 14.98 -14.61 -8.51
N GLY A 216 14.52 -14.08 -9.65
CA GLY A 216 13.19 -14.37 -10.21
C GLY A 216 12.04 -13.50 -9.67
N LEU A 217 12.28 -12.65 -8.68
CA LEU A 217 11.31 -11.73 -8.11
C LEU A 217 11.88 -10.30 -8.08
N ASN A 218 11.02 -9.29 -8.15
CA ASN A 218 11.45 -7.91 -7.93
C ASN A 218 11.52 -7.58 -6.43
N LEU A 219 12.11 -6.44 -6.08
CA LEU A 219 12.30 -6.03 -4.68
C LEU A 219 10.98 -5.83 -3.94
N ILE A 220 9.93 -5.36 -4.63
CA ILE A 220 8.58 -5.21 -4.04
C ILE A 220 8.01 -6.59 -3.70
N GLN A 221 8.14 -7.59 -4.58
CA GLN A 221 7.67 -8.95 -4.33
C GLN A 221 8.38 -9.56 -3.11
N TRP A 222 9.70 -9.41 -2.99
CA TRP A 222 10.46 -9.83 -1.81
C TRP A 222 9.97 -9.14 -0.53
N SER A 223 9.71 -7.83 -0.61
CA SER A 223 9.16 -7.07 0.53
C SER A 223 7.75 -7.53 0.92
N CYS A 224 6.91 -7.87 -0.07
CA CYS A 224 5.58 -8.44 0.17
C CYS A 224 5.66 -9.80 0.87
N LEU A 225 6.53 -10.70 0.40
CA LEU A 225 6.72 -12.01 1.03
C LEU A 225 7.22 -11.88 2.47
N ALA A 226 8.18 -10.99 2.71
CA ALA A 226 8.64 -10.70 4.06
C ALA A 226 7.51 -10.15 4.97
N GLY A 227 6.68 -9.24 4.45
CA GLY A 227 5.51 -8.71 5.15
C GLY A 227 4.48 -9.79 5.49
N ILE A 228 4.18 -10.70 4.54
CA ILE A 228 3.27 -11.84 4.76
C ILE A 228 3.84 -12.76 5.85
N LEU A 229 5.13 -13.08 5.80
CA LEU A 229 5.78 -13.91 6.82
C LEU A 229 5.64 -13.29 8.21
N VAL A 230 5.88 -11.99 8.35
CA VAL A 230 5.72 -11.29 9.64
C VAL A 230 4.28 -11.33 10.13
N LEU A 231 3.28 -11.14 9.23
CA LEU A 231 1.86 -11.29 9.59
C LEU A 231 1.52 -12.69 10.09
N ILE A 232 2.03 -13.74 9.43
CA ILE A 232 1.81 -15.13 9.85
C ILE A 232 2.43 -15.37 11.24
N VAL A 233 3.67 -14.93 11.45
CA VAL A 233 4.36 -15.09 12.75
C VAL A 233 3.62 -14.34 13.86
N ASP A 234 3.13 -13.13 13.61
CA ASP A 234 2.34 -12.37 14.59
C ASP A 234 1.04 -13.12 14.97
N GLU A 235 0.34 -13.70 13.98
CA GLU A 235 -0.88 -14.45 14.23
C GLU A 235 -0.60 -15.75 15.01
N MET A 236 0.45 -16.47 14.66
CA MET A 236 0.85 -17.70 15.39
C MET A 236 1.19 -17.40 16.85
N ARG A 237 1.89 -16.29 17.13
CA ARG A 237 2.19 -15.86 18.51
C ARG A 237 0.92 -15.50 19.29
N ALA A 238 0.00 -14.78 18.65
CA ALA A 238 -1.27 -14.42 19.26
C ALA A 238 -2.15 -15.65 19.57
N TRP A 239 -2.13 -16.64 18.67
CA TRP A 239 -2.85 -17.90 18.87
C TRP A 239 -2.29 -18.71 20.05
N LYS A 240 -0.96 -18.88 20.14
CA LYS A 240 -0.30 -19.57 21.26
C LYS A 240 -0.61 -18.93 22.60
N GLY A 241 -0.50 -17.61 22.73
CA GLY A 241 -0.79 -16.91 23.97
C GLY A 241 -2.25 -17.05 24.44
N LYS A 242 -3.22 -17.19 23.51
CA LYS A 242 -4.62 -17.48 23.87
C LYS A 242 -4.82 -18.90 24.40
N HIS A 243 -4.12 -19.88 23.83
CA HIS A 243 -4.21 -21.27 24.28
C HIS A 243 -3.57 -21.48 25.65
N GLU A 244 -2.44 -20.87 25.91
CA GLU A 244 -1.78 -20.93 27.23
C GLU A 244 -2.66 -20.32 28.35
N GLN A 245 -3.40 -19.24 28.08
CA GLN A 245 -4.33 -18.64 29.03
C GLN A 245 -5.62 -19.45 29.24
N ALA A 246 -5.98 -20.33 28.30
CA ALA A 246 -7.18 -21.18 28.41
C ALA A 246 -6.91 -22.53 29.12
N THR A 247 -5.64 -22.91 29.29
CA THR A 247 -5.20 -24.18 29.86
C THR A 247 -4.57 -24.04 31.26
N GLY A 248 -4.36 -22.83 31.76
CA GLY A 248 -3.88 -22.51 33.10
C GLY A 248 -4.95 -21.84 33.94
#